data_034fe9b293bb34b1beff2b5c407428e2
#
_entry.id   034fe9b293bb34b1beff2b5c407428e2
#
_cell.length_a   1.000
_cell.length_b   1.000
_cell.length_c   1.000
_cell.angle_alpha   90.00
_cell.angle_beta   90.00
_cell.angle_gamma   90.00
#
_symmetry.space_group_name_H-M   'P 1'
#
loop_
_entity.id
_entity.type
_entity.pdbx_description
1 polymer ?
#
loop_
_entity_poly.entity_id
_entity_poly.type
_entity_poly.pdbx_seq_one_letter_code
_entity_poly.pdbx_strand_id
1 'polypeptide(L)'
;INTCVEYLKVLSKIDMTLEIELGITGGEEDGVDNTDIESNKLYTQPEEVAYAYGELIKVSDKFTIAAAFGNVHGVYKPGNVKLTPKILLNSQKFVHEKFSTKNSMPIDFVFHGGSGSSVDEIREAISYGAIKMNIDTDLQWGFTIGTRNYFSSKQDYLKSQIGNPQGDDIPNKKYYDPRVWLREGEITFKERLSKCFTDLNNINRNKWVGSKELKRE
;
A
#
# COMPACT_ATOMS: atom_id res chain seq x y z
N ILE A 1 -13.58 6.77 16.47
CA ILE A 1 -14.55 7.28 15.48
C ILE A 1 -14.86 8.76 15.73
N ASN A 2 -15.11 9.21 16.98
CA ASN A 2 -15.42 10.63 17.24
C ASN A 2 -14.39 11.61 16.67
N THR A 3 -13.10 11.34 16.89
CA THR A 3 -12.00 12.12 16.30
C THR A 3 -12.05 12.13 14.78
N CYS A 4 -12.36 10.98 14.15
CA CYS A 4 -12.51 10.88 12.70
C CYS A 4 -13.67 11.75 12.19
N VAL A 5 -14.81 11.75 12.90
CA VAL A 5 -15.96 12.61 12.59
C VAL A 5 -15.58 14.09 12.64
N GLU A 6 -14.80 14.52 13.64
CA GLU A 6 -14.34 15.91 13.75
C GLU A 6 -13.42 16.30 12.60
N TYR A 7 -12.46 15.47 12.25
CA TYR A 7 -11.57 15.74 11.12
C TYR A 7 -12.33 15.70 9.79
N LEU A 8 -13.25 14.75 9.58
CA LEU A 8 -14.04 14.69 8.36
C LEU A 8 -14.87 15.95 8.13
N LYS A 9 -15.42 16.56 9.19
CA LYS A 9 -16.14 17.86 9.11
C LYS A 9 -15.28 18.99 8.54
N VAL A 10 -13.97 18.95 8.78
CA VAL A 10 -13.04 19.96 8.27
C VAL A 10 -12.58 19.59 6.85
N LEU A 11 -12.12 18.35 6.68
CA LEU A 11 -11.53 17.85 5.42
C LEU A 11 -12.53 17.88 4.26
N SER A 12 -13.78 17.51 4.51
CA SER A 12 -14.83 17.52 3.48
C SER A 12 -15.11 18.91 2.89
N LYS A 13 -14.89 19.99 3.68
CA LYS A 13 -15.07 21.38 3.21
C LYS A 13 -14.02 21.83 2.20
N ILE A 14 -12.86 21.19 2.21
CA ILE A 14 -11.73 21.50 1.32
C ILE A 14 -11.49 20.39 0.30
N ASP A 15 -12.50 19.55 0.07
CA ASP A 15 -12.49 18.46 -0.92
C ASP A 15 -11.43 17.37 -0.65
N MET A 16 -11.11 17.13 0.61
CA MET A 16 -10.16 16.08 1.03
C MET A 16 -10.91 14.86 1.57
N THR A 17 -10.37 13.68 1.26
CA THR A 17 -10.85 12.39 1.77
C THR A 17 -10.12 12.03 3.06
N LEU A 18 -10.86 11.53 4.04
CA LEU A 18 -10.33 10.96 5.28
C LEU A 18 -10.16 9.45 5.11
N GLU A 19 -8.96 8.93 5.32
CA GLU A 19 -8.70 7.50 5.46
C GLU A 19 -8.66 7.15 6.95
N ILE A 20 -9.42 6.13 7.34
CA ILE A 20 -9.43 5.59 8.70
C ILE A 20 -9.03 4.14 8.70
N GLU A 21 -8.43 3.68 9.78
CA GLU A 21 -8.08 2.27 9.99
C GLU A 21 -8.95 1.68 11.09
N LEU A 22 -9.53 0.50 10.82
CA LEU A 22 -10.32 -0.30 11.76
C LEU A 22 -9.65 -1.66 11.97
N GLY A 23 -9.51 -2.03 13.23
CA GLY A 23 -8.79 -3.22 13.64
C GLY A 23 -7.29 -2.95 13.77
N ILE A 24 -6.51 -4.00 13.71
CA ILE A 24 -5.06 -3.95 13.87
C ILE A 24 -4.43 -4.70 12.71
N THR A 25 -3.55 -4.04 11.98
CA THR A 25 -2.69 -4.71 11.00
C THR A 25 -1.53 -5.38 11.77
N GLY A 26 -1.30 -6.66 11.54
CA GLY A 26 -0.21 -7.41 12.18
C GLY A 26 1.16 -7.01 11.63
N GLY A 27 2.23 -7.51 12.26
CA GLY A 27 3.62 -7.26 11.86
C GLY A 27 4.23 -6.04 12.53
N GLU A 28 5.37 -5.58 12.02
CA GLU A 28 6.12 -4.43 12.55
C GLU A 28 6.24 -3.35 11.47
N GLU A 29 5.83 -2.12 11.82
CA GLU A 29 5.97 -0.94 10.98
C GLU A 29 6.11 0.32 11.85
N ASP A 30 6.98 1.23 11.45
CA ASP A 30 7.21 2.54 12.10
C ASP A 30 7.46 2.48 13.62
N GLY A 31 8.11 1.39 14.08
CA GLY A 31 8.43 1.18 15.51
C GLY A 31 7.27 0.66 16.35
N VAL A 32 6.16 0.28 15.72
CA VAL A 32 5.04 -0.42 16.37
C VAL A 32 5.14 -1.90 16.00
N ASP A 33 5.31 -2.75 17.02
CA ASP A 33 5.38 -4.20 16.85
C ASP A 33 4.05 -4.86 17.26
N ASN A 34 3.36 -5.38 16.25
CA ASN A 34 2.09 -6.09 16.35
C ASN A 34 2.24 -7.60 16.06
N THR A 35 3.45 -8.15 16.12
CA THR A 35 3.72 -9.55 15.75
C THR A 35 3.06 -10.56 16.68
N ASP A 36 2.83 -10.21 17.95
CA ASP A 36 2.26 -11.09 18.97
C ASP A 36 0.76 -10.81 19.24
N ILE A 37 0.09 -10.06 18.40
CA ILE A 37 -1.34 -9.76 18.56
C ILE A 37 -2.19 -11.02 18.36
N GLU A 38 -3.21 -11.16 19.22
CA GLU A 38 -4.21 -12.22 19.12
C GLU A 38 -4.85 -12.24 17.73
N SER A 39 -4.86 -13.41 17.11
CA SER A 39 -5.30 -13.59 15.72
C SER A 39 -6.72 -13.09 15.43
N ASN A 40 -7.62 -13.09 16.42
CA ASN A 40 -8.99 -12.56 16.28
C ASN A 40 -9.04 -11.03 16.06
N LYS A 41 -8.06 -10.29 16.56
CA LYS A 41 -7.96 -8.83 16.38
C LYS A 41 -7.43 -8.42 15.01
N LEU A 42 -6.88 -9.38 14.26
CA LEU A 42 -6.42 -9.18 12.88
C LEU A 42 -7.56 -9.26 11.85
N TYR A 43 -8.81 -9.38 12.30
CA TYR A 43 -9.99 -9.52 11.44
C TYR A 43 -11.10 -8.57 11.90
N THR A 44 -11.29 -7.47 11.18
CA THR A 44 -12.34 -6.49 11.45
C THR A 44 -13.72 -7.11 11.24
N GLN A 45 -14.63 -6.86 12.17
CA GLN A 45 -15.99 -7.39 12.10
C GLN A 45 -16.91 -6.45 11.29
N PRO A 46 -17.92 -6.99 10.56
CA PRO A 46 -18.86 -6.18 9.79
C PRO A 46 -19.60 -5.13 10.61
N GLU A 47 -19.87 -5.41 11.89
CA GLU A 47 -20.51 -4.48 12.82
C GLU A 47 -19.66 -3.25 13.12
N GLU A 48 -18.33 -3.43 13.22
CA GLU A 48 -17.38 -2.34 13.45
C GLU A 48 -17.32 -1.41 12.22
N VAL A 49 -17.28 -2.01 11.03
CA VAL A 49 -17.34 -1.27 9.77
C VAL A 49 -18.65 -0.50 9.65
N ALA A 50 -19.78 -1.14 9.98
CA ALA A 50 -21.09 -0.51 9.94
C ALA A 50 -21.23 0.61 10.96
N TYR A 51 -20.62 0.51 12.13
CA TYR A 51 -20.60 1.59 13.12
C TYR A 51 -19.82 2.79 12.58
N ALA A 52 -18.62 2.56 12.07
CA ALA A 52 -17.80 3.62 11.49
C ALA A 52 -18.50 4.30 10.30
N TYR A 53 -19.03 3.51 9.37
CA TYR A 53 -19.80 4.00 8.22
C TYR A 53 -20.97 4.88 8.68
N GLY A 54 -21.79 4.38 9.64
CA GLY A 54 -22.97 5.07 10.10
C GLY A 54 -22.69 6.42 10.77
N GLU A 55 -21.54 6.58 11.44
CA GLU A 55 -21.16 7.85 12.02
C GLU A 55 -20.54 8.82 10.99
N LEU A 56 -19.72 8.32 10.09
CA LEU A 56 -19.03 9.15 9.11
C LEU A 56 -19.96 9.64 7.99
N ILE A 57 -20.86 8.79 7.49
CA ILE A 57 -21.76 9.14 6.40
C ILE A 57 -22.75 10.27 6.76
N LYS A 58 -23.01 10.49 8.04
CA LYS A 58 -23.79 11.65 8.53
C LYS A 58 -23.10 12.98 8.25
N VAL A 59 -21.79 12.96 8.05
CA VAL A 59 -20.97 14.15 7.79
C VAL A 59 -20.67 14.30 6.31
N SER A 60 -20.14 13.25 5.68
CA SER A 60 -19.74 13.25 4.26
C SER A 60 -19.49 11.81 3.80
N ASP A 61 -19.57 11.58 2.51
CA ASP A 61 -19.12 10.35 1.83
C ASP A 61 -17.62 10.34 1.48
N LYS A 62 -16.90 11.41 1.84
CA LYS A 62 -15.44 11.55 1.55
C LYS A 62 -14.59 10.85 2.60
N PHE A 63 -14.75 9.55 2.73
CA PHE A 63 -13.88 8.73 3.57
C PHE A 63 -13.65 7.34 2.97
N THR A 64 -12.54 6.73 3.35
CA THR A 64 -12.18 5.36 3.03
C THR A 64 -11.86 4.60 4.32
N ILE A 65 -12.05 3.29 4.30
CA ILE A 65 -11.85 2.44 5.48
C ILE A 65 -10.78 1.38 5.17
N ALA A 66 -9.67 1.42 5.89
CA ALA A 66 -8.74 0.32 5.96
C ALA A 66 -9.24 -0.67 7.01
N ALA A 67 -9.75 -1.81 6.55
CA ALA A 67 -10.21 -2.89 7.42
C ALA A 67 -9.13 -3.98 7.50
N ALA A 68 -8.93 -4.55 8.67
CA ALA A 68 -8.04 -5.70 8.85
C ALA A 68 -8.75 -6.98 8.42
N PHE A 69 -8.12 -7.72 7.50
CA PHE A 69 -8.63 -9.02 7.01
C PHE A 69 -7.52 -10.08 6.94
N GLY A 70 -6.58 -10.00 7.88
CA GLY A 70 -5.39 -10.85 7.96
C GLY A 70 -4.18 -10.28 7.22
N ASN A 71 -4.21 -9.01 6.86
CA ASN A 71 -3.08 -8.30 6.30
C ASN A 71 -2.03 -7.99 7.37
N VAL A 72 -0.77 -7.97 6.95
CA VAL A 72 0.40 -7.81 7.82
C VAL A 72 1.34 -6.79 7.21
N HIS A 73 1.86 -5.87 8.01
CA HIS A 73 2.94 -4.99 7.62
C HIS A 73 4.29 -5.73 7.59
N GLY A 74 5.20 -5.31 6.72
CA GLY A 74 6.53 -5.88 6.60
C GLY A 74 6.61 -7.15 5.76
N VAL A 75 7.43 -8.11 6.20
CA VAL A 75 7.65 -9.36 5.47
C VAL A 75 6.72 -10.44 5.98
N TYR A 76 5.89 -11.00 5.10
CA TYR A 76 5.06 -12.16 5.41
C TYR A 76 5.92 -13.36 5.83
N LYS A 77 5.68 -13.85 7.05
CA LYS A 77 6.21 -15.16 7.46
C LYS A 77 5.20 -16.24 7.07
N PRO A 78 5.58 -17.24 6.27
CA PRO A 78 4.65 -18.31 5.89
C PRO A 78 4.01 -18.96 7.12
N GLY A 79 2.67 -19.04 7.13
CA GLY A 79 1.89 -19.73 8.16
C GLY A 79 1.37 -18.88 9.33
N ASN A 80 1.74 -17.60 9.45
CA ASN A 80 1.32 -16.80 10.60
C ASN A 80 -0.05 -16.13 10.44
N VAL A 81 -0.44 -15.72 9.23
CA VAL A 81 -1.72 -15.05 8.96
C VAL A 81 -2.26 -15.49 7.61
N LYS A 82 -3.55 -15.72 7.52
CA LYS A 82 -4.24 -16.02 6.28
C LYS A 82 -5.07 -14.82 5.86
N LEU A 83 -4.76 -14.24 4.72
CA LEU A 83 -5.64 -13.22 4.11
C LEU A 83 -7.02 -13.80 3.86
N THR A 84 -8.03 -13.05 4.25
CA THR A 84 -9.43 -13.42 4.10
C THR A 84 -10.21 -12.23 3.50
N PRO A 85 -10.01 -11.90 2.20
CA PRO A 85 -10.67 -10.74 1.57
C PRO A 85 -12.19 -10.78 1.65
N LYS A 86 -12.77 -11.97 1.85
CA LYS A 86 -14.21 -12.17 2.04
C LYS A 86 -14.81 -11.38 3.22
N ILE A 87 -13.97 -10.95 4.16
CA ILE A 87 -14.37 -10.03 5.24
C ILE A 87 -14.86 -8.69 4.66
N LEU A 88 -14.20 -8.19 3.62
CA LEU A 88 -14.61 -6.96 2.94
C LEU A 88 -16.00 -7.14 2.31
N LEU A 89 -16.24 -8.26 1.62
CA LEU A 89 -17.54 -8.57 1.05
C LEU A 89 -18.65 -8.67 2.11
N ASN A 90 -18.36 -9.33 3.24
CA ASN A 90 -19.32 -9.46 4.32
C ASN A 90 -19.67 -8.09 4.91
N SER A 91 -18.68 -7.23 5.08
CA SER A 91 -18.87 -5.85 5.55
C SER A 91 -19.69 -5.01 4.57
N GLN A 92 -19.43 -5.14 3.25
CA GLN A 92 -20.25 -4.48 2.22
C GLN A 92 -21.72 -4.88 2.32
N LYS A 93 -21.99 -6.19 2.40
CA LYS A 93 -23.36 -6.72 2.50
C LYS A 93 -24.04 -6.23 3.78
N PHE A 94 -23.35 -6.32 4.91
CA PHE A 94 -23.90 -5.92 6.21
C PHE A 94 -24.26 -4.43 6.23
N VAL A 95 -23.40 -3.56 5.70
CA VAL A 95 -23.66 -2.13 5.61
C VAL A 95 -24.80 -1.83 4.64
N HIS A 96 -24.80 -2.50 3.47
CA HIS A 96 -25.87 -2.35 2.49
C HIS A 96 -27.24 -2.70 3.08
N GLU A 97 -27.35 -3.83 3.75
CA GLU A 97 -28.58 -4.29 4.38
C GLU A 97 -29.03 -3.35 5.52
N LYS A 98 -28.08 -2.99 6.41
CA LYS A 98 -28.37 -2.16 7.59
C LYS A 98 -28.82 -0.74 7.26
N PHE A 99 -28.23 -0.13 6.22
CA PHE A 99 -28.50 1.27 5.84
C PHE A 99 -29.32 1.41 4.57
N SER A 100 -29.73 0.31 3.95
CA SER A 100 -30.51 0.29 2.69
C SER A 100 -29.87 1.18 1.61
N THR A 101 -28.55 1.09 1.45
CA THR A 101 -27.79 1.93 0.51
C THR A 101 -28.17 1.62 -0.94
N LYS A 102 -28.11 2.62 -1.84
CA LYS A 102 -28.38 2.41 -3.27
C LYS A 102 -27.35 1.51 -3.95
N ASN A 103 -26.09 1.63 -3.50
CA ASN A 103 -24.99 0.82 -3.98
C ASN A 103 -24.88 -0.43 -3.10
N SER A 104 -24.73 -1.61 -3.69
CA SER A 104 -24.50 -2.87 -2.96
C SER A 104 -23.09 -2.95 -2.36
N MET A 105 -22.15 -2.11 -2.81
CA MET A 105 -20.82 -1.95 -2.25
C MET A 105 -20.60 -0.48 -1.86
N PRO A 106 -21.16 -0.03 -0.72
CA PRO A 106 -21.17 1.37 -0.33
C PRO A 106 -19.85 1.87 0.26
N ILE A 107 -18.88 1.01 0.51
CA ILE A 107 -17.62 1.36 1.18
C ILE A 107 -16.46 1.26 0.20
N ASP A 108 -15.68 2.32 0.16
CA ASP A 108 -14.36 2.32 -0.46
C ASP A 108 -13.33 1.83 0.55
N PHE A 109 -12.85 0.59 0.36
CA PHE A 109 -11.84 0.00 1.23
C PHE A 109 -10.42 0.33 0.80
N VAL A 110 -9.53 0.37 1.80
CA VAL A 110 -8.08 0.43 1.61
C VAL A 110 -7.44 -0.86 2.11
N PHE A 111 -6.54 -1.42 1.34
CA PHE A 111 -5.76 -2.60 1.67
C PHE A 111 -4.39 -2.15 2.20
N HIS A 112 -4.20 -2.16 3.53
CA HIS A 112 -2.90 -1.95 4.17
C HIS A 112 -2.08 -3.25 4.16
N GLY A 113 -0.75 -3.13 4.27
CA GLY A 113 0.15 -4.28 4.37
C GLY A 113 0.04 -5.24 3.19
N GLY A 114 -0.02 -4.70 1.97
CA GLY A 114 -0.23 -5.49 0.76
C GLY A 114 1.00 -6.21 0.21
N SER A 115 2.19 -5.93 0.74
CA SER A 115 3.43 -6.60 0.32
C SER A 115 3.37 -8.09 0.60
N GLY A 116 3.73 -8.93 -0.38
CA GLY A 116 3.71 -10.39 -0.25
C GLY A 116 2.37 -11.08 -0.50
N SER A 117 1.28 -10.33 -0.74
CA SER A 117 -0.02 -10.89 -1.12
C SER A 117 0.03 -11.51 -2.52
N SER A 118 -0.72 -12.59 -2.72
CA SER A 118 -0.87 -13.19 -4.04
C SER A 118 -1.76 -12.32 -4.95
N VAL A 119 -1.58 -12.49 -6.27
CA VAL A 119 -2.40 -11.75 -7.26
C VAL A 119 -3.89 -12.07 -7.12
N ASP A 120 -4.23 -13.31 -6.77
CA ASP A 120 -5.62 -13.74 -6.61
C ASP A 120 -6.25 -13.07 -5.38
N GLU A 121 -5.55 -13.00 -4.25
CA GLU A 121 -6.01 -12.28 -3.05
C GLU A 121 -6.18 -10.78 -3.30
N ILE A 122 -5.25 -10.16 -4.03
CA ILE A 122 -5.35 -8.75 -4.42
C ILE A 122 -6.61 -8.52 -5.28
N ARG A 123 -6.82 -9.36 -6.29
CA ARG A 123 -7.98 -9.24 -7.19
C ARG A 123 -9.30 -9.53 -6.50
N GLU A 124 -9.30 -10.48 -5.57
CA GLU A 124 -10.46 -10.76 -4.72
C GLU A 124 -10.80 -9.54 -3.86
N ALA A 125 -9.82 -8.91 -3.19
CA ALA A 125 -10.03 -7.69 -2.42
C ALA A 125 -10.55 -6.53 -3.28
N ILE A 126 -10.00 -6.32 -4.48
CA ILE A 126 -10.48 -5.32 -5.44
C ILE A 126 -11.94 -5.58 -5.82
N SER A 127 -12.32 -6.84 -6.07
CA SER A 127 -13.70 -7.21 -6.40
C SER A 127 -14.70 -6.93 -5.27
N TYR A 128 -14.20 -6.78 -4.05
CA TYR A 128 -14.99 -6.48 -2.85
C TYR A 128 -14.88 -5.02 -2.40
N GLY A 129 -14.36 -4.14 -3.25
CA GLY A 129 -14.34 -2.69 -3.06
C GLY A 129 -13.04 -2.12 -2.49
N ALA A 130 -11.93 -2.85 -2.52
CA ALA A 130 -10.63 -2.26 -2.26
C ALA A 130 -10.21 -1.37 -3.45
N ILE A 131 -10.16 -0.05 -3.23
CA ILE A 131 -9.83 0.95 -4.27
C ILE A 131 -8.39 1.45 -4.18
N LYS A 132 -7.73 1.22 -3.06
CA LYS A 132 -6.35 1.61 -2.79
C LYS A 132 -5.63 0.46 -2.09
N MET A 133 -4.34 0.28 -2.38
CA MET A 133 -3.48 -0.70 -1.72
C MET A 133 -2.14 -0.06 -1.37
N ASN A 134 -1.70 -0.21 -0.14
CA ASN A 134 -0.41 0.26 0.32
C ASN A 134 0.64 -0.86 0.12
N ILE A 135 1.68 -0.56 -0.65
CA ILE A 135 2.79 -1.49 -0.94
C ILE A 135 4.09 -0.74 -0.68
N ASP A 136 4.78 -1.04 0.41
CA ASP A 136 6.03 -0.41 0.79
C ASP A 136 7.20 -1.41 0.78
N THR A 137 7.17 -2.42 1.62
CA THR A 137 8.27 -3.38 1.83
C THR A 137 8.81 -4.00 0.54
N ASP A 138 7.94 -4.42 -0.37
CA ASP A 138 8.33 -4.98 -1.66
C ASP A 138 9.02 -3.95 -2.57
N LEU A 139 8.60 -2.69 -2.52
CA LEU A 139 9.20 -1.62 -3.31
C LEU A 139 10.55 -1.22 -2.76
N GLN A 140 10.70 -1.14 -1.44
CA GLN A 140 11.98 -0.93 -0.76
C GLN A 140 12.97 -2.03 -1.13
N TRP A 141 12.53 -3.29 -1.08
CA TRP A 141 13.34 -4.43 -1.48
C TRP A 141 13.70 -4.38 -2.97
N GLY A 142 12.75 -4.00 -3.82
CA GLY A 142 12.98 -3.79 -5.25
C GLY A 142 14.11 -2.80 -5.52
N PHE A 143 14.15 -1.66 -4.81
CA PHE A 143 15.24 -0.69 -4.89
C PHE A 143 16.57 -1.26 -4.36
N THR A 144 16.51 -1.93 -3.21
CA THR A 144 17.67 -2.50 -2.54
C THR A 144 18.39 -3.55 -3.39
N ILE A 145 17.65 -4.40 -4.12
CA ILE A 145 18.23 -5.45 -4.98
C ILE A 145 19.16 -4.83 -6.05
N GLY A 146 18.70 -3.79 -6.74
CA GLY A 146 19.50 -3.14 -7.79
C GLY A 146 20.79 -2.54 -7.24
N THR A 147 20.69 -1.79 -6.17
CA THR A 147 21.83 -1.19 -5.47
C THR A 147 22.81 -2.25 -4.96
N ARG A 148 22.30 -3.30 -4.28
CA ARG A 148 23.12 -4.42 -3.78
C ARG A 148 23.86 -5.13 -4.90
N ASN A 149 23.19 -5.44 -5.99
CA ASN A 149 23.78 -6.13 -7.14
C ASN A 149 24.88 -5.29 -7.78
N TYR A 150 24.66 -3.97 -7.87
CA TYR A 150 25.69 -3.06 -8.34
C TYR A 150 26.94 -3.12 -7.45
N PHE A 151 26.79 -2.92 -6.15
CA PHE A 151 27.92 -2.95 -5.21
C PHE A 151 28.65 -4.30 -5.24
N SER A 152 27.94 -5.40 -5.30
CA SER A 152 28.54 -6.73 -5.42
C SER A 152 29.34 -6.89 -6.72
N SER A 153 28.82 -6.40 -7.85
CA SER A 153 29.49 -6.52 -9.15
C SER A 153 30.66 -5.56 -9.34
N LYS A 154 30.72 -4.48 -8.55
CA LYS A 154 31.76 -3.44 -8.63
C LYS A 154 32.67 -3.39 -7.40
N GLN A 155 32.65 -4.42 -6.57
CA GLN A 155 33.36 -4.44 -5.28
C GLN A 155 34.84 -4.02 -5.41
N ASP A 156 35.56 -4.49 -6.44
CA ASP A 156 36.97 -4.17 -6.62
C ASP A 156 37.22 -2.71 -7.05
N TYR A 157 36.23 -2.06 -7.64
CA TYR A 157 36.26 -0.64 -8.05
C TYR A 157 35.78 0.31 -6.94
N LEU A 158 35.27 -0.22 -5.86
CA LEU A 158 34.69 0.53 -4.75
C LEU A 158 35.55 0.48 -3.47
N LYS A 159 36.71 -0.15 -3.52
CA LYS A 159 37.67 -0.27 -2.38
C LYS A 159 38.37 1.03 -2.08
N SER A 160 38.63 1.87 -3.09
CA SER A 160 39.37 3.12 -3.00
C SER A 160 38.94 4.12 -4.07
N GLN A 161 39.33 5.38 -3.92
CA GLN A 161 39.08 6.41 -4.93
C GLN A 161 39.95 6.25 -6.18
N ILE A 162 41.13 5.68 -6.03
CA ILE A 162 42.13 5.46 -7.09
C ILE A 162 42.66 4.04 -6.95
N GLY A 163 42.95 3.39 -8.07
CA GLY A 163 43.40 2.01 -8.15
C GLY A 163 42.24 1.02 -8.27
N ASN A 164 42.34 0.14 -9.29
CA ASN A 164 41.37 -0.90 -9.56
C ASN A 164 42.02 -1.99 -10.42
N PRO A 165 41.34 -3.11 -10.77
CA PRO A 165 41.92 -4.18 -11.55
C PRO A 165 42.49 -3.78 -12.92
N GLN A 166 42.22 -2.56 -13.41
CA GLN A 166 42.76 -2.06 -14.68
C GLN A 166 44.08 -1.27 -14.50
N GLY A 167 44.45 -0.88 -13.26
CA GLY A 167 45.69 -0.17 -12.93
C GLY A 167 45.62 0.61 -11.61
N ASP A 168 46.77 0.81 -10.99
CA ASP A 168 46.90 1.41 -9.65
C ASP A 168 46.56 2.90 -9.61
N ASP A 169 46.75 3.63 -10.75
CA ASP A 169 46.53 5.07 -10.86
C ASP A 169 45.16 5.44 -11.49
N ILE A 170 44.30 4.45 -11.75
CA ILE A 170 43.03 4.69 -12.44
C ILE A 170 41.96 5.14 -11.46
N PRO A 171 41.33 6.35 -11.65
CA PRO A 171 40.28 6.86 -10.80
C PRO A 171 38.98 6.05 -10.88
N ASN A 172 38.33 5.84 -9.73
CA ASN A 172 37.12 5.04 -9.58
C ASN A 172 35.82 5.87 -9.55
N LYS A 173 35.87 7.20 -9.71
CA LYS A 173 34.70 8.10 -9.56
C LYS A 173 33.49 7.61 -10.34
N LYS A 174 33.65 7.11 -11.56
CA LYS A 174 32.56 6.60 -12.41
C LYS A 174 31.82 5.39 -11.80
N TYR A 175 32.38 4.73 -10.78
CA TYR A 175 31.77 3.60 -10.11
C TYR A 175 31.12 3.99 -8.78
N TYR A 176 31.73 4.91 -8.00
CA TYR A 176 31.18 5.32 -6.70
C TYR A 176 30.27 6.55 -6.76
N ASP A 177 30.11 7.19 -7.92
CA ASP A 177 29.16 8.30 -8.08
C ASP A 177 27.74 7.85 -7.72
N PRO A 178 27.07 8.47 -6.74
CA PRO A 178 25.73 8.06 -6.32
C PRO A 178 24.71 7.97 -7.45
N ARG A 179 24.82 8.81 -8.46
CA ARG A 179 23.92 8.80 -9.62
C ARG A 179 23.95 7.49 -10.40
N VAL A 180 25.07 6.76 -10.33
CA VAL A 180 25.22 5.47 -11.02
C VAL A 180 24.53 4.34 -10.25
N TRP A 181 24.86 4.15 -8.98
CA TRP A 181 24.28 3.04 -8.21
C TRP A 181 22.84 3.27 -7.78
N LEU A 182 22.43 4.56 -7.56
CA LEU A 182 21.01 4.89 -7.37
C LEU A 182 20.18 4.54 -8.60
N ARG A 183 20.74 4.75 -9.81
CA ARG A 183 20.06 4.40 -11.05
C ARG A 183 19.75 2.91 -11.18
N GLU A 184 20.63 2.04 -10.71
CA GLU A 184 20.36 0.59 -10.67
C GLU A 184 19.21 0.26 -9.72
N GLY A 185 19.13 0.93 -8.57
CA GLY A 185 17.99 0.83 -7.66
C GLY A 185 16.70 1.32 -8.30
N GLU A 186 16.72 2.46 -9.01
CA GLU A 186 15.53 2.97 -9.74
C GLU A 186 15.04 1.99 -10.81
N ILE A 187 15.94 1.31 -11.54
CA ILE A 187 15.56 0.36 -12.59
C ILE A 187 14.77 -0.80 -11.97
N THR A 188 15.30 -1.44 -10.94
CA THR A 188 14.66 -2.59 -10.28
C THR A 188 13.39 -2.18 -9.52
N PHE A 189 13.37 -0.98 -8.91
CA PHE A 189 12.17 -0.39 -8.32
C PHE A 189 11.06 -0.21 -9.37
N LYS A 190 11.39 0.40 -10.52
CA LYS A 190 10.43 0.59 -11.62
C LYS A 190 9.85 -0.73 -12.12
N GLU A 191 10.68 -1.78 -12.24
CA GLU A 191 10.21 -3.10 -12.66
C GLU A 191 9.20 -3.67 -11.66
N ARG A 192 9.50 -3.59 -10.36
CA ARG A 192 8.58 -4.05 -9.31
C ARG A 192 7.29 -3.23 -9.28
N LEU A 193 7.39 -1.90 -9.39
CA LEU A 193 6.23 -0.99 -9.44
C LEU A 193 5.34 -1.28 -10.66
N SER A 194 5.93 -1.53 -11.83
CA SER A 194 5.18 -1.89 -13.04
C SER A 194 4.38 -3.19 -12.84
N LYS A 195 4.96 -4.16 -12.11
CA LYS A 195 4.25 -5.38 -11.74
C LYS A 195 3.08 -5.08 -10.79
N CYS A 196 3.24 -4.19 -9.80
CA CYS A 196 2.15 -3.76 -8.94
C CYS A 196 0.96 -3.20 -9.74
N PHE A 197 1.21 -2.35 -10.73
CA PHE A 197 0.14 -1.84 -11.60
C PHE A 197 -0.59 -2.94 -12.36
N THR A 198 0.13 -3.99 -12.78
CA THR A 198 -0.48 -5.16 -13.44
C THR A 198 -1.35 -5.95 -12.46
N ASP A 199 -0.82 -6.24 -11.27
CA ASP A 199 -1.50 -7.01 -10.22
C ASP A 199 -2.80 -6.30 -9.78
N LEU A 200 -2.73 -4.96 -9.65
CA LEU A 200 -3.85 -4.08 -9.30
C LEU A 200 -4.84 -3.82 -10.46
N ASN A 201 -4.67 -4.46 -11.62
CA ASN A 201 -5.48 -4.20 -12.81
C ASN A 201 -5.55 -2.71 -13.21
N ASN A 202 -4.44 -1.99 -13.00
CA ASN A 202 -4.36 -0.53 -13.18
C ASN A 202 -3.62 -0.10 -14.47
N ILE A 203 -3.31 -1.05 -15.35
CA ILE A 203 -2.66 -0.74 -16.64
C ILE A 203 -3.66 -0.03 -17.57
N ASN A 204 -3.23 1.10 -18.14
CA ASN A 204 -4.03 1.93 -19.05
C ASN A 204 -5.34 2.47 -18.44
N ARG A 205 -5.46 2.51 -17.11
CA ARG A 205 -6.64 3.07 -16.44
C ARG A 205 -6.56 4.56 -16.27
N ASN A 206 -5.36 5.13 -16.22
CA ASN A 206 -5.16 6.56 -16.15
C ASN A 206 -5.27 7.16 -17.57
N LYS A 207 -6.49 7.49 -17.99
CA LYS A 207 -6.67 8.31 -19.19
C LYS A 207 -6.21 9.72 -18.84
N TRP A 208 -5.16 10.19 -19.49
CA TRP A 208 -4.78 11.59 -19.41
C TRP A 208 -5.95 12.45 -19.91
N VAL A 209 -6.63 13.08 -18.97
CA VAL A 209 -7.62 14.11 -19.27
C VAL A 209 -6.83 15.38 -19.51
N GLY A 210 -6.85 15.90 -20.73
CA GLY A 210 -6.09 17.09 -21.09
C GLY A 210 -6.44 18.27 -20.18
N SER A 211 -5.52 19.21 -20.04
CA SER A 211 -5.64 20.37 -19.14
C SER A 211 -6.91 21.21 -19.28
N LYS A 212 -7.68 21.03 -20.34
CA LYS A 212 -8.97 21.69 -20.55
C LYS A 212 -10.12 21.08 -19.75
N GLU A 213 -10.03 19.82 -19.32
CA GLU A 213 -11.05 19.15 -18.51
C GLU A 213 -10.74 19.23 -17.01
N LEU A 214 -9.56 19.75 -16.64
CA LEU A 214 -9.19 20.06 -15.26
C LEU A 214 -9.67 21.43 -14.78
N LYS A 215 -10.46 22.16 -15.58
CA LYS A 215 -11.17 23.33 -15.07
C LYS A 215 -12.26 22.83 -14.12
N ARG A 216 -11.91 22.82 -12.84
CA ARG A 216 -12.87 22.70 -11.74
C ARG A 216 -13.79 23.93 -11.84
N GLU A 217 -15.05 23.69 -12.13
CA GLU A 217 -16.12 24.66 -11.89
C GLU A 217 -16.38 24.77 -10.38
#